data_a34ceee9cb60e48ddf7bfb3793f56fc9
#
_entry.id   a34ceee9cb60e48ddf7bfb3793f56fc9
#
_cell.length_a   1.000
_cell.length_b   1.000
_cell.length_c   1.000
_cell.angle_alpha   90.00
_cell.angle_beta   90.00
_cell.angle_gamma   90.00
#
_symmetry.space_group_name_H-M   'P 1'
#
loop_
_entity.id
_entity.type
_entity.pdbx_description
1 polymer ?
#
loop_
_entity_poly.entity_id
_entity_poly.type
_entity_poly.pdbx_seq_one_letter_code
_entity_poly.pdbx_strand_id
1 'polypeptide(L)'
;MSERVEINPYGAKPSQLDHIVGVLVRGGLIAYPTDSGYALGWRANNRKARDRVIRLRGLDRHHHFSYCCRSLSDVGKLVRLQNADHRLIRQLTPGPYTFILPSKNNVSRNAKMDKVRTVGVRIPDHPLVQSLLKVLDEPLLSSSLILPDPEDRILDTEDLYDEVYGQIDLFVDAGYCPLEPTTLVDLTGEQPQILRRGRGVIDFL
;
A
#
# COMPACT_ATOMS: atom_id res chain seq x y z
N MET A 1 -6.04 -10.03 19.87
CA MET A 1 -4.57 -10.08 19.99
C MET A 1 -4.01 -10.08 18.58
N SER A 2 -2.99 -9.27 18.31
CA SER A 2 -2.29 -9.30 17.02
C SER A 2 -1.41 -10.54 16.94
N GLU A 3 -1.45 -11.21 15.81
CA GLU A 3 -0.51 -12.29 15.50
C GLU A 3 0.75 -11.71 14.87
N ARG A 4 1.92 -12.32 15.09
CA ARG A 4 3.19 -11.98 14.43
C ARG A 4 3.71 -13.21 13.70
N VAL A 5 4.07 -13.02 12.43
CA VAL A 5 4.64 -14.09 11.60
C VAL A 5 5.96 -13.60 11.03
N GLU A 6 7.05 -14.24 11.45
CA GLU A 6 8.37 -14.01 10.85
C GLU A 6 8.44 -14.64 9.45
N ILE A 7 8.95 -13.89 8.49
CA ILE A 7 9.00 -14.31 7.11
C ILE A 7 10.30 -13.86 6.44
N ASN A 8 10.89 -14.74 5.65
CA ASN A 8 11.96 -14.32 4.74
C ASN A 8 11.33 -13.58 3.54
N PRO A 9 11.61 -12.29 3.33
CA PRO A 9 11.01 -11.51 2.27
C PRO A 9 11.33 -12.03 0.86
N TYR A 10 12.45 -12.73 0.70
CA TYR A 10 12.90 -13.31 -0.58
C TYR A 10 12.48 -14.77 -0.80
N GLY A 11 11.92 -15.40 0.22
CA GLY A 11 11.62 -16.84 0.19
C GLY A 11 10.42 -17.21 1.06
N ALA A 12 9.34 -16.45 0.97
CA ALA A 12 8.10 -16.72 1.67
C ALA A 12 7.54 -18.11 1.29
N LYS A 13 7.24 -18.93 2.29
CA LYS A 13 6.65 -20.26 2.07
C LYS A 13 5.20 -20.11 1.60
N PRO A 14 4.70 -20.99 0.71
CA PRO A 14 3.30 -20.95 0.28
C PRO A 14 2.30 -20.92 1.44
N SER A 15 2.52 -21.74 2.48
CA SER A 15 1.65 -21.76 3.67
C SER A 15 1.63 -20.44 4.43
N GLN A 16 2.73 -19.69 4.45
CA GLN A 16 2.77 -18.36 5.07
C GLN A 16 1.97 -17.35 4.25
N LEU A 17 2.09 -17.39 2.91
CA LEU A 17 1.28 -16.55 2.02
C LEU A 17 -0.21 -16.88 2.13
N ASP A 18 -0.58 -18.16 2.15
CA ASP A 18 -1.96 -18.60 2.34
C ASP A 18 -2.52 -18.13 3.68
N HIS A 19 -1.70 -18.15 4.73
CA HIS A 19 -2.08 -17.64 6.05
C HIS A 19 -2.37 -16.14 6.01
N ILE A 20 -1.46 -15.33 5.44
CA ILE A 20 -1.63 -13.87 5.30
C ILE A 20 -2.89 -13.55 4.48
N VAL A 21 -3.07 -14.23 3.34
CA VAL A 21 -4.26 -14.08 2.50
C VAL A 21 -5.52 -14.48 3.27
N GLY A 22 -5.46 -15.56 4.06
CA GLY A 22 -6.56 -15.99 4.92
C GLY A 22 -6.99 -14.91 5.91
N VAL A 23 -6.04 -14.20 6.54
CA VAL A 23 -6.35 -13.05 7.41
C VAL A 23 -7.04 -11.94 6.64
N LEU A 24 -6.53 -11.56 5.47
CA LEU A 24 -7.13 -10.53 4.62
C LEU A 24 -8.55 -10.89 4.14
N VAL A 25 -8.76 -12.14 3.74
CA VAL A 25 -10.07 -12.63 3.26
C VAL A 25 -11.11 -12.62 4.37
N ARG A 26 -10.72 -12.92 5.61
CA ARG A 26 -11.59 -12.80 6.79
C ARG A 26 -11.83 -11.35 7.23
N GLY A 27 -11.27 -10.37 6.51
CA GLY A 27 -11.46 -8.95 6.79
C GLY A 27 -10.44 -8.38 7.78
N GLY A 28 -9.28 -9.01 7.91
CA GLY A 28 -8.21 -8.53 8.75
C GLY A 28 -7.48 -7.31 8.17
N LEU A 29 -6.80 -6.61 9.07
CA LEU A 29 -5.85 -5.54 8.82
C LEU A 29 -4.45 -6.08 9.12
N ILE A 30 -3.54 -6.00 8.17
CA ILE A 30 -2.16 -6.46 8.31
C ILE A 30 -1.17 -5.30 8.31
N ALA A 31 -0.05 -5.45 9.02
CA ALA A 31 1.17 -4.70 8.77
C ALA A 31 2.13 -5.59 7.98
N TYR A 32 2.77 -5.05 6.94
CA TYR A 32 3.63 -5.81 6.05
C TYR A 32 4.75 -4.95 5.46
N PRO A 33 5.94 -5.54 5.18
CA PRO A 33 7.07 -4.81 4.62
C PRO A 33 6.84 -4.45 3.15
N THR A 34 7.36 -3.31 2.74
CA THR A 34 7.39 -2.87 1.34
C THR A 34 8.77 -2.29 0.98
N ASP A 35 8.97 -1.93 -0.28
CA ASP A 35 10.15 -1.21 -0.77
C ASP A 35 10.30 0.23 -0.22
N SER A 36 9.36 0.69 0.61
CA SER A 36 9.36 2.05 1.19
C SER A 36 9.07 2.08 2.70
N GLY A 37 9.31 0.97 3.39
CA GLY A 37 9.00 0.79 4.81
C GLY A 37 7.81 -0.12 5.03
N TYR A 38 7.46 -0.36 6.30
CA TYR A 38 6.25 -1.07 6.65
C TYR A 38 4.99 -0.31 6.23
N ALA A 39 3.99 -1.05 5.82
CA ALA A 39 2.69 -0.52 5.44
C ALA A 39 1.55 -1.30 6.11
N LEU A 40 0.42 -0.63 6.31
CA LEU A 40 -0.85 -1.25 6.64
C LEU A 40 -1.56 -1.68 5.36
N GLY A 41 -2.14 -2.89 5.34
CA GLY A 41 -2.82 -3.46 4.19
C GLY A 41 -4.16 -4.08 4.54
N TRP A 42 -5.18 -3.85 3.69
CA TRP A 42 -6.52 -4.43 3.83
C TRP A 42 -7.25 -4.50 2.49
N ARG A 43 -8.23 -5.37 2.39
CA ARG A 43 -9.06 -5.47 1.19
C ARG A 43 -9.95 -4.25 1.01
N ALA A 44 -10.09 -3.78 -0.22
CA ALA A 44 -10.81 -2.55 -0.56
C ALA A 44 -12.27 -2.49 -0.07
N ASN A 45 -12.95 -3.63 0.02
CA ASN A 45 -14.33 -3.72 0.49
C ASN A 45 -14.48 -3.72 2.03
N ASN A 46 -13.37 -3.64 2.78
CA ASN A 46 -13.38 -3.70 4.24
C ASN A 46 -13.33 -2.30 4.88
N ARG A 47 -14.52 -1.72 5.10
CA ARG A 47 -14.66 -0.40 5.74
C ARG A 47 -14.15 -0.41 7.19
N LYS A 48 -14.34 -1.50 7.93
CA LYS A 48 -13.90 -1.58 9.33
C LYS A 48 -12.38 -1.50 9.45
N ALA A 49 -11.64 -2.19 8.58
CA ALA A 49 -10.19 -2.10 8.54
C ALA A 49 -9.72 -0.67 8.18
N ARG A 50 -10.35 -0.04 7.17
CA ARG A 50 -10.09 1.36 6.82
C ARG A 50 -10.24 2.29 8.02
N ASP A 51 -11.34 2.17 8.77
CA ASP A 51 -11.61 3.03 9.92
C ASP A 51 -10.59 2.78 11.05
N ARG A 52 -10.08 1.56 11.20
CA ARG A 52 -8.96 1.25 12.11
C ARG A 52 -7.68 1.97 11.69
N VAL A 53 -7.34 1.95 10.39
CA VAL A 53 -6.17 2.66 9.84
C VAL A 53 -6.26 4.16 10.07
N ILE A 54 -7.43 4.75 9.85
CA ILE A 54 -7.66 6.18 10.09
C ILE A 54 -7.37 6.53 11.56
N ARG A 55 -7.88 5.72 12.50
CA ARG A 55 -7.63 5.94 13.95
C ARG A 55 -6.17 5.73 14.31
N LEU A 56 -5.59 4.61 13.87
CA LEU A 56 -4.20 4.23 14.18
C LEU A 56 -3.20 5.30 13.73
N ARG A 57 -3.44 5.89 12.57
CA ARG A 57 -2.57 6.90 11.98
C ARG A 57 -2.97 8.35 12.29
N GLY A 58 -4.05 8.59 13.02
CA GLY A 58 -4.56 9.93 13.26
C GLY A 58 -4.96 10.69 11.99
N LEU A 59 -5.45 9.98 10.96
CA LEU A 59 -5.74 10.57 9.66
C LEU A 59 -7.12 11.22 9.59
N ASP A 60 -7.28 12.19 8.68
CA ASP A 60 -8.58 12.71 8.31
C ASP A 60 -9.44 11.60 7.64
N ARG A 61 -10.78 11.67 7.84
CA ARG A 61 -11.73 10.70 7.28
C ARG A 61 -11.75 10.69 5.75
N HIS A 62 -11.34 11.79 5.13
CA HIS A 62 -11.25 11.94 3.68
C HIS A 62 -9.87 11.60 3.13
N HIS A 63 -8.96 11.08 3.98
CA HIS A 63 -7.63 10.68 3.53
C HIS A 63 -7.70 9.68 2.37
N HIS A 64 -6.92 9.96 1.31
CA HIS A 64 -6.82 9.12 0.13
C HIS A 64 -5.77 8.04 0.34
N PHE A 65 -6.20 6.79 0.31
CA PHE A 65 -5.33 5.61 0.36
C PHE A 65 -4.90 5.19 -1.04
N SER A 66 -3.76 4.48 -1.13
CA SER A 66 -3.26 3.97 -2.40
C SER A 66 -3.60 2.50 -2.56
N TYR A 67 -3.82 2.08 -3.80
CA TYR A 67 -3.90 0.67 -4.15
C TYR A 67 -2.50 0.12 -4.46
N CYS A 68 -2.14 -0.93 -3.76
CA CYS A 68 -0.98 -1.76 -4.05
C CYS A 68 -1.39 -2.77 -5.12
N CYS A 69 -0.79 -2.67 -6.30
CA CYS A 69 -1.09 -3.47 -7.49
C CYS A 69 0.07 -4.40 -7.82
N ARG A 70 -0.20 -5.58 -8.38
CA ARG A 70 0.81 -6.50 -8.87
C ARG A 70 1.40 -6.05 -10.20
N SER A 71 0.57 -5.43 -11.04
CA SER A 71 0.93 -5.12 -12.42
C SER A 71 0.16 -3.91 -12.97
N LEU A 72 0.61 -3.42 -14.15
CA LEU A 72 -0.12 -2.42 -14.92
C LEU A 72 -1.54 -2.87 -15.31
N SER A 73 -1.75 -4.18 -15.49
CA SER A 73 -3.09 -4.72 -15.76
C SER A 73 -4.03 -4.46 -14.59
N ASP A 74 -3.56 -4.63 -13.34
CA ASP A 74 -4.35 -4.32 -12.15
C ASP A 74 -4.60 -2.83 -12.00
N VAL A 75 -3.59 -1.99 -12.28
CA VAL A 75 -3.75 -0.53 -12.33
C VAL A 75 -4.84 -0.15 -13.32
N GLY A 76 -4.82 -0.73 -14.53
CA GLY A 76 -5.82 -0.48 -15.58
C GLY A 76 -7.26 -0.89 -15.22
N LYS A 77 -7.46 -1.76 -14.22
CA LYS A 77 -8.80 -2.07 -13.68
C LYS A 77 -9.36 -0.93 -12.80
N LEU A 78 -8.48 -0.16 -12.17
CA LEU A 78 -8.82 0.87 -11.19
C LEU A 78 -8.94 2.28 -11.79
N VAL A 79 -8.07 2.61 -12.74
CA VAL A 79 -7.90 3.98 -13.25
C VAL A 79 -8.05 4.08 -14.76
N ARG A 80 -8.29 5.30 -15.22
CA ARG A 80 -8.25 5.64 -16.65
C ARG A 80 -6.82 6.03 -16.98
N LEU A 81 -6.16 5.24 -17.83
CA LEU A 81 -4.80 5.46 -18.29
C LEU A 81 -4.79 6.03 -19.70
N GLN A 82 -4.09 7.14 -19.88
CA GLN A 82 -3.68 7.59 -21.20
C GLN A 82 -2.41 6.85 -21.65
N ASN A 83 -2.11 6.90 -22.93
CA ASN A 83 -0.92 6.22 -23.46
C ASN A 83 0.40 6.75 -22.88
N ALA A 84 0.46 8.05 -22.56
CA ALA A 84 1.61 8.68 -21.91
C ALA A 84 1.81 8.14 -20.48
N ASP A 85 0.72 8.13 -19.68
CA ASP A 85 0.74 7.62 -18.32
C ASP A 85 1.17 6.15 -18.26
N HIS A 86 0.60 5.34 -19.18
CA HIS A 86 0.96 3.92 -19.27
C HIS A 86 2.46 3.72 -19.51
N ARG A 87 3.05 4.51 -20.44
CA ARG A 87 4.50 4.43 -20.73
C ARG A 87 5.33 4.85 -19.52
N LEU A 88 4.97 5.96 -18.87
CA LEU A 88 5.67 6.48 -17.71
C LEU A 88 5.62 5.46 -16.55
N ILE A 89 4.43 4.99 -16.19
CA ILE A 89 4.28 4.01 -15.11
C ILE A 89 5.05 2.73 -15.43
N ARG A 90 5.00 2.24 -16.67
CA ARG A 90 5.75 1.05 -17.10
C ARG A 90 7.26 1.21 -16.95
N GLN A 91 7.79 2.40 -17.20
CA GLN A 91 9.22 2.70 -17.07
C GLN A 91 9.67 2.72 -15.60
N LEU A 92 8.79 3.18 -14.69
CA LEU A 92 9.11 3.44 -13.29
C LEU A 92 8.71 2.32 -12.33
N THR A 93 8.01 1.29 -12.84
CA THR A 93 7.50 0.21 -12.00
C THR A 93 7.91 -1.17 -12.49
N PRO A 94 8.12 -2.13 -11.57
CA PRO A 94 8.02 -2.02 -10.10
C PRO A 94 9.00 -1.02 -9.51
N GLY A 95 8.59 -0.28 -8.45
CA GLY A 95 9.47 0.71 -7.83
C GLY A 95 8.78 1.62 -6.82
N PRO A 96 9.57 2.50 -6.16
CA PRO A 96 9.14 3.31 -5.04
C PRO A 96 8.35 4.56 -5.47
N TYR A 97 7.35 4.37 -6.31
CA TYR A 97 6.48 5.44 -6.79
C TYR A 97 5.02 5.20 -6.41
N THR A 98 4.31 6.31 -6.19
CA THR A 98 2.86 6.34 -6.07
C THR A 98 2.31 7.33 -7.10
N PHE A 99 1.38 6.90 -7.94
CA PHE A 99 0.77 7.71 -8.98
C PHE A 99 -0.68 8.04 -8.62
N ILE A 100 -1.06 9.30 -8.71
CA ILE A 100 -2.46 9.74 -8.58
C ILE A 100 -3.06 9.82 -9.97
N LEU A 101 -4.19 9.14 -10.17
CA LEU A 101 -4.83 8.99 -11.47
C LEU A 101 -6.36 9.12 -11.36
N PRO A 102 -7.04 9.54 -12.44
CA PRO A 102 -8.51 9.54 -12.48
C PRO A 102 -9.07 8.13 -12.30
N SER A 103 -9.95 7.95 -11.31
CA SER A 103 -10.55 6.66 -11.00
C SER A 103 -11.60 6.24 -12.01
N LYS A 104 -11.78 4.93 -12.19
CA LYS A 104 -12.95 4.36 -12.86
C LYS A 104 -14.16 4.36 -11.92
N ASN A 105 -15.36 4.44 -12.48
CA ASN A 105 -16.61 4.56 -11.71
C ASN A 105 -16.89 3.37 -10.76
N ASN A 106 -16.28 2.22 -11.00
CA ASN A 106 -16.45 1.01 -10.17
C ASN A 106 -15.60 1.02 -8.89
N VAL A 107 -14.55 1.84 -8.81
CA VAL A 107 -13.62 1.85 -7.66
C VAL A 107 -14.32 2.26 -6.37
N SER A 108 -15.05 3.37 -6.39
CA SER A 108 -15.83 3.82 -5.21
C SER A 108 -16.87 2.80 -4.77
N ARG A 109 -17.51 2.11 -5.72
CA ARG A 109 -18.54 1.10 -5.44
C ARG A 109 -17.92 -0.12 -4.77
N ASN A 110 -16.78 -0.61 -5.27
CA ASN A 110 -16.09 -1.78 -4.72
C ASN A 110 -15.49 -1.48 -3.34
N ALA A 111 -14.95 -0.28 -3.14
CA ALA A 111 -14.39 0.15 -1.87
C ALA A 111 -15.44 0.61 -0.84
N LYS A 112 -16.73 0.60 -1.19
CA LYS A 112 -17.83 1.14 -0.35
C LYS A 112 -17.49 2.55 0.20
N MET A 113 -16.85 3.36 -0.62
CA MET A 113 -16.45 4.73 -0.33
C MET A 113 -17.37 5.72 -1.07
N ASP A 114 -17.36 6.96 -0.62
CA ASP A 114 -17.97 8.06 -1.35
C ASP A 114 -17.33 8.19 -2.74
N LYS A 115 -18.00 8.87 -3.67
CA LYS A 115 -17.54 9.00 -5.07
C LYS A 115 -16.12 9.58 -5.13
N VAL A 116 -15.15 8.71 -5.34
CA VAL A 116 -13.71 9.07 -5.43
C VAL A 116 -13.38 9.41 -6.88
N ARG A 117 -12.91 10.64 -7.12
CA ARG A 117 -12.53 11.10 -8.46
C ARG A 117 -11.15 10.63 -8.87
N THR A 118 -10.24 10.52 -7.92
CA THR A 118 -8.85 10.13 -8.13
C THR A 118 -8.45 9.05 -7.14
N VAL A 119 -7.51 8.19 -7.50
CA VAL A 119 -6.93 7.17 -6.62
C VAL A 119 -5.42 7.15 -6.77
N GLY A 120 -4.74 6.86 -5.66
CA GLY A 120 -3.34 6.51 -5.66
C GLY A 120 -3.15 5.04 -6.06
N VAL A 121 -2.17 4.76 -6.91
CA VAL A 121 -1.75 3.40 -7.27
C VAL A 121 -0.25 3.26 -7.18
N ARG A 122 0.23 2.07 -6.78
CA ARG A 122 1.65 1.73 -6.78
C ARG A 122 1.85 0.26 -7.17
N ILE A 123 3.00 -0.04 -7.76
CA ILE A 123 3.47 -1.41 -8.02
C ILE A 123 4.81 -1.54 -7.31
N PRO A 124 4.84 -2.05 -6.05
CA PRO A 124 6.05 -2.11 -5.25
C PRO A 124 7.10 -3.07 -5.81
N ASP A 125 8.36 -2.71 -5.70
CA ASP A 125 9.48 -3.59 -5.95
C ASP A 125 9.86 -4.33 -4.66
N HIS A 126 9.00 -5.26 -4.24
CA HIS A 126 9.23 -6.08 -3.05
C HIS A 126 8.74 -7.51 -3.28
N PRO A 127 9.62 -8.53 -3.22
CA PRO A 127 9.29 -9.92 -3.58
C PRO A 127 8.12 -10.51 -2.81
N LEU A 128 8.06 -10.26 -1.49
CA LEU A 128 6.95 -10.71 -0.65
C LEU A 128 5.63 -10.08 -1.09
N VAL A 129 5.62 -8.77 -1.37
CA VAL A 129 4.40 -8.06 -1.77
C VAL A 129 3.90 -8.56 -3.11
N GLN A 130 4.79 -8.77 -4.07
CA GLN A 130 4.44 -9.32 -5.37
C GLN A 130 3.86 -10.75 -5.25
N SER A 131 4.45 -11.59 -4.38
CA SER A 131 3.97 -12.94 -4.10
C SER A 131 2.61 -12.92 -3.40
N LEU A 132 2.44 -12.05 -2.40
CA LEU A 132 1.17 -11.85 -1.68
C LEU A 132 0.05 -11.44 -2.64
N LEU A 133 0.27 -10.41 -3.46
CA LEU A 133 -0.71 -9.93 -4.43
C LEU A 133 -1.05 -10.98 -5.50
N LYS A 134 -0.08 -11.84 -5.85
CA LYS A 134 -0.31 -12.96 -6.77
C LYS A 134 -1.27 -13.99 -6.18
N VAL A 135 -1.12 -14.34 -4.90
CA VAL A 135 -2.00 -15.31 -4.22
C VAL A 135 -3.36 -14.70 -3.92
N LEU A 136 -3.40 -13.44 -3.49
CA LEU A 136 -4.64 -12.71 -3.20
C LEU A 136 -5.48 -12.45 -4.47
N ASP A 137 -4.83 -12.33 -5.63
CA ASP A 137 -5.40 -12.05 -6.96
C ASP A 137 -6.29 -10.79 -7.04
N GLU A 138 -6.06 -9.82 -6.15
CA GLU A 138 -6.69 -8.50 -6.20
C GLU A 138 -5.75 -7.42 -5.65
N PRO A 139 -5.92 -6.13 -6.06
CA PRO A 139 -5.21 -5.01 -5.45
C PRO A 139 -5.58 -4.82 -3.98
N LEU A 140 -4.57 -4.50 -3.16
CA LEU A 140 -4.71 -4.27 -1.74
C LEU A 140 -4.73 -2.77 -1.45
N LEU A 141 -5.70 -2.27 -0.67
CA LEU A 141 -5.58 -0.91 -0.12
C LEU A 141 -4.44 -0.86 0.87
N SER A 142 -3.65 0.19 0.78
CA SER A 142 -2.41 0.33 1.53
C SER A 142 -2.18 1.75 2.03
N SER A 143 -1.52 1.84 3.16
CA SER A 143 -1.08 3.09 3.79
C SER A 143 0.25 2.84 4.47
N SER A 144 1.24 3.72 4.31
CA SER A 144 2.50 3.60 5.07
C SER A 144 2.21 3.52 6.57
N LEU A 145 2.91 2.66 7.28
CA LEU A 145 2.81 2.54 8.74
C LEU A 145 3.67 3.63 9.37
N ILE A 146 3.14 4.84 9.39
CA ILE A 146 3.70 6.01 10.06
C ILE A 146 2.75 6.34 11.20
N LEU A 147 3.21 6.17 12.42
CA LEU A 147 2.42 6.46 13.61
C LEU A 147 2.55 7.95 13.96
N PRO A 148 1.51 8.55 14.55
CA PRO A 148 1.64 9.87 15.13
C PRO A 148 2.54 9.75 16.38
N ASP A 149 3.79 10.11 16.21
CA ASP A 149 4.78 10.13 17.30
C ASP A 149 5.22 11.59 17.54
N PRO A 150 4.98 12.16 18.72
CA PRO A 150 5.38 13.53 19.03
C PRO A 150 6.91 13.71 19.10
N GLU A 151 7.67 12.62 19.19
CA GLU A 151 9.13 12.63 19.29
C GLU A 151 9.84 12.32 17.97
N ASP A 152 9.08 12.06 16.88
CA ASP A 152 9.62 11.67 15.55
C ASP A 152 10.64 10.51 15.62
N ARG A 153 10.39 9.54 16.53
CA ARG A 153 11.30 8.41 16.74
C ARG A 153 11.33 7.49 15.52
N ILE A 154 12.52 7.04 15.17
CA ILE A 154 12.69 5.92 14.24
C ILE A 154 12.51 4.64 15.05
N LEU A 155 11.38 3.98 14.86
CA LEU A 155 11.06 2.72 15.51
C LEU A 155 11.77 1.56 14.80
N ASP A 156 12.38 0.68 15.57
CA ASP A 156 12.79 -0.62 15.04
C ASP A 156 11.57 -1.55 14.85
N THR A 157 11.78 -2.78 14.42
CA THR A 157 10.67 -3.68 14.09
C THR A 157 9.93 -4.15 15.35
N GLU A 158 10.62 -4.29 16.47
CA GLU A 158 10.04 -4.70 17.74
C GLU A 158 9.16 -3.59 18.31
N ASP A 159 9.72 -2.37 18.40
CA ASP A 159 8.99 -1.19 18.83
C ASP A 159 7.75 -0.97 17.98
N LEU A 160 7.89 -1.11 16.65
CA LEU A 160 6.79 -0.95 15.71
C LEU A 160 5.68 -1.99 15.93
N TYR A 161 6.05 -3.24 16.22
CA TYR A 161 5.09 -4.30 16.57
C TYR A 161 4.34 -3.98 17.85
N ASP A 162 5.06 -3.55 18.89
CA ASP A 162 4.46 -3.23 20.20
C ASP A 162 3.48 -2.05 20.08
N GLU A 163 3.82 -1.02 19.32
CA GLU A 163 2.95 0.13 19.09
C GLU A 163 1.65 -0.23 18.35
N VAL A 164 1.69 -1.19 17.42
CA VAL A 164 0.48 -1.61 16.69
C VAL A 164 -0.22 -2.81 17.31
N TYR A 165 0.33 -3.38 18.38
CA TYR A 165 -0.26 -4.56 19.05
C TYR A 165 -1.70 -4.29 19.48
N GLY A 166 -2.58 -5.24 19.22
CA GLY A 166 -4.02 -5.10 19.49
C GLY A 166 -4.78 -4.22 18.50
N GLN A 167 -4.09 -3.46 17.64
CA GLN A 167 -4.71 -2.55 16.68
C GLN A 167 -4.77 -3.13 15.25
N ILE A 168 -3.98 -4.17 14.97
CA ILE A 168 -3.98 -4.93 13.71
C ILE A 168 -4.26 -6.40 13.98
N ASP A 169 -4.51 -7.19 12.93
CA ASP A 169 -4.78 -8.63 13.09
C ASP A 169 -3.52 -9.47 12.89
N LEU A 170 -2.63 -9.03 11.99
CA LEU A 170 -1.38 -9.73 11.69
C LEU A 170 -0.25 -8.74 11.41
N PHE A 171 0.91 -8.97 12.03
CA PHE A 171 2.18 -8.33 11.72
C PHE A 171 3.06 -9.33 10.94
N VAL A 172 3.35 -9.00 9.69
CA VAL A 172 4.24 -9.79 8.82
C VAL A 172 5.65 -9.26 9.00
N ASP A 173 6.41 -9.91 9.83
CA ASP A 173 7.76 -9.49 10.20
C ASP A 173 8.80 -10.01 9.20
N ALA A 174 9.46 -9.10 8.51
CA ALA A 174 10.58 -9.38 7.62
C ALA A 174 11.89 -8.71 8.09
N GLY A 175 11.96 -8.35 9.36
CA GLY A 175 13.08 -7.62 9.95
C GLY A 175 13.05 -6.13 9.65
N TYR A 176 14.20 -5.50 9.78
CA TYR A 176 14.34 -4.07 9.58
C TYR A 176 13.95 -3.63 8.16
N CYS A 177 13.08 -2.65 8.08
CA CYS A 177 12.59 -2.08 6.82
C CYS A 177 12.62 -0.54 6.95
N PRO A 178 13.65 0.13 6.40
CA PRO A 178 13.82 1.58 6.55
C PRO A 178 12.63 2.33 5.94
N LEU A 179 12.09 3.28 6.69
CA LEU A 179 11.01 4.13 6.22
C LEU A 179 11.57 5.21 5.30
N GLU A 180 11.32 5.07 4.01
CA GLU A 180 11.66 6.05 3.00
C GLU A 180 10.46 6.23 2.06
N PRO A 181 9.72 7.34 2.17
CA PRO A 181 8.48 7.54 1.44
C PRO A 181 8.64 7.41 -0.08
N THR A 182 7.61 6.92 -0.75
CA THR A 182 7.57 6.89 -2.22
C THR A 182 7.55 8.29 -2.81
N THR A 183 8.13 8.45 -4.00
CA THR A 183 7.89 9.63 -4.83
C THR A 183 6.44 9.64 -5.29
N LEU A 184 5.73 10.76 -5.04
CA LEU A 184 4.31 10.92 -5.36
C LEU A 184 4.16 11.77 -6.61
N VAL A 185 3.59 11.18 -7.65
CA VAL A 185 3.41 11.80 -8.97
C VAL A 185 1.92 11.95 -9.27
N ASP A 186 1.47 13.16 -9.55
CA ASP A 186 0.11 13.43 -10.02
C ASP A 186 0.05 13.36 -11.55
N LEU A 187 -0.80 12.48 -12.07
CA LEU A 187 -1.06 12.26 -13.48
C LEU A 187 -2.51 12.64 -13.86
N THR A 188 -3.15 13.50 -13.09
CA THR A 188 -4.53 13.94 -13.36
C THR A 188 -4.60 15.11 -14.33
N GLY A 189 -3.50 15.85 -14.50
CA GLY A 189 -3.36 16.99 -15.42
C GLY A 189 -2.80 16.58 -16.79
N GLU A 190 -2.47 17.57 -17.61
CA GLU A 190 -1.87 17.37 -18.94
C GLU A 190 -0.40 16.96 -18.86
N GLN A 191 0.29 17.38 -17.82
CA GLN A 191 1.69 17.06 -17.56
C GLN A 191 1.84 16.42 -16.18
N PRO A 192 2.76 15.46 -16.00
CA PRO A 192 3.07 14.89 -14.69
C PRO A 192 3.56 15.97 -13.72
N GLN A 193 3.07 15.92 -12.48
CA GLN A 193 3.51 16.82 -11.40
C GLN A 193 4.02 16.03 -10.20
N ILE A 194 5.19 16.40 -9.68
CA ILE A 194 5.73 15.80 -8.47
C ILE A 194 5.15 16.51 -7.26
N LEU A 195 4.28 15.83 -6.52
CA LEU A 195 3.70 16.35 -5.29
C LEU A 195 4.59 16.12 -4.07
N ARG A 196 5.40 15.07 -4.10
CA ARG A 196 6.37 14.74 -3.04
C ARG A 196 7.56 14.03 -3.65
N ARG A 197 8.76 14.52 -3.36
CA ARG A 197 10.01 13.80 -3.59
C ARG A 197 10.20 12.74 -2.52
N GLY A 198 10.56 11.55 -2.92
CA GLY A 198 10.83 10.40 -2.06
C GLY A 198 11.94 9.56 -2.67
N ARG A 199 11.94 8.26 -2.37
CA ARG A 199 12.96 7.32 -2.82
C ARG A 199 13.05 7.16 -4.34
N GLY A 200 11.95 7.36 -5.07
CA GLY A 200 11.95 7.26 -6.54
C GLY A 200 12.70 8.42 -7.20
N VAL A 201 13.64 8.10 -8.10
CA VAL A 201 14.39 9.09 -8.89
C VAL A 201 13.47 9.82 -9.86
N ILE A 202 13.71 11.11 -10.12
CA ILE A 202 12.82 11.98 -10.90
C ILE A 202 13.54 12.66 -12.09
N ASP A 203 14.73 12.23 -12.45
CA ASP A 203 15.57 12.86 -13.49
C ASP A 203 15.04 12.70 -14.92
N PHE A 204 13.84 12.12 -15.07
CA PHE A 204 13.17 11.83 -16.34
C PHE A 204 11.90 12.69 -16.58
N LEU A 205 11.62 13.65 -15.71
CA LEU A 205 10.48 14.59 -15.82
C LEU A 205 10.95 15.96 -16.26
#